data_aeeeab1095aca7b4a2382cc81d64efd2
#
_entry.id   aeeeab1095aca7b4a2382cc81d64efd2
#
_cell.length_a   1.000
_cell.length_b   1.000
_cell.length_c   1.000
_cell.angle_alpha   90.00
_cell.angle_beta   90.00
_cell.angle_gamma   90.00
#
_symmetry.space_group_name_H-M   'P 1'
#
loop_
_entity.id
_entity.type
_entity.pdbx_description
1 polymer ?
#
loop_
_entity_poly.entity_id
_entity_poly.type
_entity_poly.pdbx_seq_one_letter_code
_entity_poly.pdbx_strand_id
1 'polypeptide(L)'
;VGCGGLRAIDDRHGEIKRMYVAPAARGTGVSTAILRRLEAEARALGWERLVLETGEQQPDAMRFYEREGFSRIPLYGHYVDSAISRCYGKSL
;
A
#
# COMPACT_ATOMS: atom_id res chain seq x y z
N VAL A 1 -12.46 -4.92 -11.74
CA VAL A 1 -11.34 -5.84 -11.77
C VAL A 1 -10.36 -5.60 -10.62
N GLY A 2 -10.39 -4.42 -10.04
CA GLY A 2 -9.56 -4.11 -8.90
C GLY A 2 -10.07 -2.89 -8.16
N CYS A 3 -9.58 -2.71 -6.91
CA CYS A 3 -9.92 -1.55 -6.10
C CYS A 3 -8.82 -1.24 -5.11
N GLY A 4 -8.86 -0.05 -4.55
CA GLY A 4 -7.99 0.38 -3.48
C GLY A 4 -8.62 1.56 -2.77
N GLY A 5 -8.21 1.82 -1.54
CA GLY A 5 -8.71 2.92 -0.75
C GLY A 5 -7.60 3.60 0.02
N LEU A 6 -7.87 4.83 0.45
CA LEU A 6 -6.94 5.62 1.25
C LEU A 6 -7.59 5.98 2.58
N ARG A 7 -6.79 5.99 3.63
CA ARG A 7 -7.21 6.42 4.95
C ARG A 7 -6.18 7.39 5.50
N ALA A 8 -6.63 8.56 5.96
CA ALA A 8 -5.74 9.53 6.58
C ALA A 8 -5.27 9.01 7.95
N ILE A 9 -3.95 9.07 8.18
CA ILE A 9 -3.37 8.81 9.50
C ILE A 9 -3.21 10.14 10.23
N ASP A 10 -2.65 11.13 9.53
CA ASP A 10 -2.52 12.49 10.02
C ASP A 10 -2.49 13.45 8.82
N ASP A 11 -2.11 14.71 9.02
CA ASP A 11 -2.12 15.72 7.96
C ASP A 11 -1.16 15.43 6.82
N ARG A 12 -0.16 14.58 7.04
CA ARG A 12 0.93 14.34 6.07
C ARG A 12 1.05 12.89 5.66
N HIS A 13 0.38 11.97 6.34
CA HIS A 13 0.54 10.53 6.13
C HIS A 13 -0.80 9.89 5.88
N GLY A 14 -0.82 8.99 4.92
CA GLY A 14 -1.99 8.18 4.62
C GLY A 14 -1.64 6.72 4.51
N GLU A 15 -2.67 5.89 4.60
CA GLU A 15 -2.54 4.45 4.53
C GLU A 15 -3.34 3.93 3.36
N ILE A 16 -2.73 3.00 2.61
CA ILE A 16 -3.44 2.26 1.57
C ILE A 16 -4.17 1.11 2.24
N LYS A 17 -5.48 1.05 1.99
CA LYS A 17 -6.36 0.02 2.51
C LYS A 17 -7.04 -0.73 1.37
N ARG A 18 -7.34 -2.00 1.59
CA ARG A 18 -8.21 -2.79 0.71
C ARG A 18 -7.74 -2.83 -0.74
N MET A 19 -6.43 -2.81 -0.97
CA MET A 19 -5.94 -2.97 -2.32
C MET A 19 -6.19 -4.40 -2.79
N TYR A 20 -6.94 -4.52 -3.88
CA TYR A 20 -7.34 -5.82 -4.41
C TYR A 20 -7.38 -5.78 -5.92
N VAL A 21 -6.91 -6.82 -6.57
CA VAL A 21 -7.03 -7.01 -8.01
C VAL A 21 -7.58 -8.40 -8.26
N ALA A 22 -8.64 -8.49 -9.06
CA ALA A 22 -9.23 -9.78 -9.42
C ALA A 22 -8.17 -10.69 -10.04
N PRO A 23 -8.18 -12.02 -9.73
CA PRO A 23 -7.15 -12.92 -10.25
C PRO A 23 -6.97 -12.87 -11.75
N ALA A 24 -8.05 -12.74 -12.52
CA ALA A 24 -7.99 -12.68 -13.98
C ALA A 24 -7.30 -11.41 -14.51
N ALA A 25 -7.21 -10.37 -13.69
CA ALA A 25 -6.57 -9.10 -14.08
C ALA A 25 -5.13 -8.99 -13.56
N ARG A 26 -4.67 -9.93 -12.75
CA ARG A 26 -3.31 -9.91 -12.22
C ARG A 26 -2.29 -10.09 -13.36
N GLY A 27 -1.17 -9.36 -13.24
CA GLY A 27 -0.14 -9.40 -14.26
C GLY A 27 -0.44 -8.56 -15.50
N THR A 28 -1.55 -7.81 -15.50
CA THR A 28 -1.96 -6.98 -16.65
C THR A 28 -1.61 -5.50 -16.46
N GLY A 29 -0.95 -5.13 -15.37
CA GLY A 29 -0.66 -3.73 -15.06
C GLY A 29 -1.75 -3.02 -14.27
N VAL A 30 -2.85 -3.68 -13.97
CA VAL A 30 -3.97 -3.08 -13.22
C VAL A 30 -3.53 -2.68 -11.81
N SER A 31 -2.76 -3.53 -11.14
CA SER A 31 -2.27 -3.22 -9.78
C SER A 31 -1.45 -1.94 -9.76
N THR A 32 -0.54 -1.79 -10.73
CA THR A 32 0.29 -0.59 -10.84
C THR A 32 -0.56 0.63 -11.14
N ALA A 33 -1.55 0.50 -12.03
CA ALA A 33 -2.44 1.61 -12.38
C ALA A 33 -3.23 2.09 -11.15
N ILE A 34 -3.76 1.18 -10.35
CA ILE A 34 -4.47 1.51 -9.12
C ILE A 34 -3.54 2.23 -8.15
N LEU A 35 -2.34 1.68 -7.96
CA LEU A 35 -1.38 2.26 -7.03
C LEU A 35 -0.98 3.68 -7.44
N ARG A 36 -0.72 3.91 -8.73
CA ARG A 36 -0.38 5.25 -9.23
C ARG A 36 -1.51 6.23 -9.03
N ARG A 37 -2.77 5.79 -9.19
CA ARG A 37 -3.92 6.64 -8.92
C ARG A 37 -4.01 7.00 -7.44
N LEU A 38 -3.78 6.04 -6.55
CA LEU A 38 -3.78 6.29 -5.11
C LEU A 38 -2.67 7.26 -4.72
N GLU A 39 -1.48 7.12 -5.29
CA GLU A 39 -0.38 8.04 -5.06
C GLU A 39 -0.72 9.46 -5.51
N ALA A 40 -1.35 9.60 -6.69
CA ALA A 40 -1.75 10.90 -7.19
C ALA A 40 -2.80 11.56 -6.29
N GLU A 41 -3.77 10.80 -5.82
CA GLU A 41 -4.77 11.31 -4.88
C GLU A 41 -4.15 11.72 -3.55
N ALA A 42 -3.20 10.94 -3.04
CA ALA A 42 -2.50 11.25 -1.81
C ALA A 42 -1.71 12.57 -1.93
N ARG A 43 -1.02 12.76 -3.06
CA ARG A 43 -0.32 14.02 -3.33
C ARG A 43 -1.28 15.20 -3.39
N ALA A 44 -2.43 15.02 -4.01
CA ALA A 44 -3.45 16.06 -4.09
C ALA A 44 -4.00 16.45 -2.72
N LEU A 45 -4.01 15.51 -1.77
CA LEU A 45 -4.42 15.76 -0.38
C LEU A 45 -3.31 16.41 0.45
N GLY A 46 -2.11 16.59 -0.11
CA GLY A 46 -0.97 17.17 0.60
C GLY A 46 -0.19 16.18 1.44
N TRP A 47 -0.44 14.89 1.27
CA TRP A 47 0.30 13.87 2.02
C TRP A 47 1.71 13.71 1.48
N GLU A 48 2.65 13.46 2.39
CA GLU A 48 4.06 13.33 2.06
C GLU A 48 4.52 11.88 2.03
N ARG A 49 3.71 10.96 2.58
CA ARG A 49 4.06 9.56 2.69
C ARG A 49 2.82 8.68 2.66
N LEU A 50 2.94 7.54 1.99
CA LEU A 50 1.95 6.46 2.08
C LEU A 50 2.56 5.28 2.81
N VAL A 51 1.76 4.64 3.64
CA VAL A 51 2.12 3.40 4.32
C VAL A 51 1.05 2.35 4.07
N LEU A 52 1.40 1.10 4.28
CA LEU A 52 0.48 -0.01 4.13
C LEU A 52 0.93 -1.20 4.96
N GLU A 53 0.00 -2.10 5.20
CA GLU A 53 0.30 -3.37 5.85
C GLU A 53 -0.13 -4.51 4.93
N THR A 54 0.69 -5.57 4.89
CA THR A 54 0.36 -6.81 4.20
C THR A 54 0.81 -7.98 5.07
N GLY A 55 0.20 -9.16 4.88
CA GLY A 55 0.59 -10.36 5.62
C GLY A 55 1.81 -11.04 5.01
N GLU A 56 2.65 -11.64 5.84
CA GLU A 56 3.82 -12.37 5.35
C GLU A 56 3.46 -13.58 4.49
N GLN A 57 2.17 -14.00 4.54
CA GLN A 57 1.67 -15.10 3.72
C GLN A 57 1.34 -14.65 2.31
N GLN A 58 1.63 -13.41 1.95
CA GLN A 58 1.36 -12.86 0.63
C GLN A 58 2.67 -12.37 -0.01
N PRO A 59 3.57 -13.31 -0.39
CA PRO A 59 4.88 -12.92 -0.95
C PRO A 59 4.78 -12.16 -2.26
N ASP A 60 3.75 -12.42 -3.06
CA ASP A 60 3.56 -11.70 -4.33
C ASP A 60 3.21 -10.23 -4.07
N ALA A 61 2.41 -9.95 -3.05
CA ALA A 61 2.07 -8.58 -2.68
C ALA A 61 3.33 -7.85 -2.18
N MET A 62 4.14 -8.49 -1.35
CA MET A 62 5.37 -7.90 -0.85
C MET A 62 6.32 -7.56 -2.00
N ARG A 63 6.52 -8.48 -2.94
CA ARG A 63 7.36 -8.23 -4.12
C ARG A 63 6.82 -7.08 -4.96
N PHE A 64 5.49 -7.02 -5.13
CA PHE A 64 4.87 -5.94 -5.88
C PHE A 64 5.16 -4.58 -5.25
N TYR A 65 4.93 -4.43 -3.95
CA TYR A 65 5.16 -3.13 -3.30
C TYR A 65 6.64 -2.74 -3.32
N GLU A 66 7.54 -3.69 -3.12
CA GLU A 66 8.98 -3.41 -3.20
C GLU A 66 9.39 -2.95 -4.59
N ARG A 67 8.87 -3.60 -5.62
CA ARG A 67 9.13 -3.21 -7.00
C ARG A 67 8.59 -1.81 -7.30
N GLU A 68 7.48 -1.44 -6.69
CA GLU A 68 6.85 -0.14 -6.93
C GLU A 68 7.41 0.97 -6.03
N GLY A 69 8.49 0.72 -5.34
CA GLY A 69 9.22 1.75 -4.61
C GLY A 69 8.93 1.83 -3.12
N PHE A 70 8.14 0.91 -2.59
CA PHE A 70 7.89 0.84 -1.15
C PHE A 70 9.02 0.09 -0.46
N SER A 71 9.36 0.53 0.76
CA SER A 71 10.38 -0.11 1.59
C SER A 71 9.77 -0.56 2.91
N ARG A 72 10.38 -1.61 3.49
CA ARG A 72 9.96 -2.09 4.81
C ARG A 72 10.13 -1.01 5.86
N ILE A 73 9.11 -0.88 6.70
CA ILE A 73 9.12 0.03 7.83
C ILE A 73 8.73 -0.73 9.11
N PRO A 74 8.99 -0.18 10.30
CA PRO A 74 8.51 -0.79 11.53
C PRO A 74 6.99 -0.92 11.53
N LEU A 75 6.48 -1.91 12.26
CA LEU A 75 5.03 -2.08 12.43
C LEU A 75 4.45 -0.84 13.08
N TYR A 76 3.25 -0.45 12.66
CA TYR A 76 2.60 0.75 13.16
C TYR A 76 1.14 0.46 13.55
N GLY A 77 0.55 1.39 14.32
CA GLY A 77 -0.85 1.31 14.72
C GLY A 77 -1.15 0.01 15.46
N HIS A 78 -2.25 -0.62 15.13
CA HIS A 78 -2.66 -1.87 15.77
C HIS A 78 -1.87 -3.08 15.26
N TYR A 79 -0.93 -2.90 14.33
CA TYR A 79 -0.07 -3.98 13.84
C TYR A 79 1.19 -4.19 14.68
N VAL A 80 1.45 -3.32 15.65
CA VAL A 80 2.72 -3.30 16.41
C VAL A 80 3.05 -4.66 17.03
N ASP A 81 2.03 -5.40 17.50
CA ASP A 81 2.23 -6.70 18.14
C ASP A 81 1.96 -7.89 17.21
N SER A 82 1.77 -7.64 15.91
CA SER A 82 1.45 -8.71 14.97
C SER A 82 2.70 -9.45 14.54
N ALA A 83 2.69 -10.78 14.67
CA ALA A 83 3.79 -11.62 14.23
C ALA A 83 3.79 -11.85 12.72
N ILE A 84 2.64 -11.63 12.04
CA ILE A 84 2.47 -11.97 10.63
C ILE A 84 2.37 -10.75 9.72
N SER A 85 2.24 -9.54 10.28
CA SER A 85 2.12 -8.34 9.49
C SER A 85 3.49 -7.83 9.03
N ARG A 86 3.51 -7.25 7.84
CA ARG A 86 4.67 -6.55 7.30
C ARG A 86 4.20 -5.19 6.83
N CYS A 87 4.90 -4.15 7.24
CA CYS A 87 4.52 -2.79 6.89
C CYS A 87 5.52 -2.19 5.90
N TYR A 88 5.00 -1.37 5.01
CA TYR A 88 5.78 -0.72 3.96
C TYR A 88 5.43 0.75 3.92
N GLY A 89 6.37 1.56 3.48
CA GLY A 89 6.16 2.98 3.30
C GLY A 89 6.89 3.51 2.08
N LYS A 90 6.35 4.61 1.54
CA LYS A 90 6.94 5.28 0.37
C LYS A 90 6.74 6.78 0.52
N SER A 91 7.83 7.53 0.34
CA SER A 91 7.76 8.99 0.25
C SER A 91 7.17 9.40 -1.10
N LEU A 92 6.30 10.38 -1.06
CA LEU A 92 5.60 10.86 -2.27
C LEU A 92 6.32 12.03 -2.96
#